data_cfc53e216334034dc8066ddac0c9b546
#
_entry.id   cfc53e216334034dc8066ddac0c9b546
#
_cell.length_a   1.000
_cell.length_b   1.000
_cell.length_c   1.000
_cell.angle_alpha   90.00
_cell.angle_beta   90.00
_cell.angle_gamma   90.00
#
_symmetry.space_group_name_H-M   'P 1'
#
loop_
_entity.id
_entity.type
_entity.pdbx_description
1 polymer ?
#
loop_
_entity_poly.entity_id
_entity_poly.type
_entity_poly.pdbx_seq_one_letter_code
_entity_poly.pdbx_strand_id
1 'polypeptide(L)'
;MKKHTLAGLLAILSALLCILVAVGCTADPTPTETTDAAPTDAPTEAPSDPVTEAPTETPTEAPTEPEILWEVDTGVFNEGKVTYTKAEDGSITATPTEGHSLGLDVTDKTDLVSICYSIWFDYVLRKSDTGVDYYHDISEILAGNKDWGGSPSFHYWAKPALGYYCSSNREVIRTHMTQLYAAGVDFIILDHTNLSYGLKSSPNDWKLMVDRPMVALFETIMEMRAEGLGTPYVVVWVGGGGDDRLYQYLYDNYYGQEKWADCFVYWDDKPFLLTTFYHDETNPAPAEFTVRCMGGLLDRTACVKQGKWSFLHFNNAKYCTENADGEAEQIGVCVASQETYMSADTAHGRLGGLLWHAQWNSAFKFRPKFVTLTWWNEWTAQRLYIQGGAYDGQYHFTDAYSPECSRDIEPMEGGHGDQYYRWMIQYVYAYKNHRECPVLVEEEYMKYYDKFMRSYERGNSLRKADLER
;
A
#
# COMPACT_ATOMS: atom_id res chain seq x y z
N MET A 1 -33.44 -10.65 -21.21
CA MET A 1 -32.24 -11.46 -21.52
C MET A 1 -31.11 -10.54 -21.98
N LYS A 2 -30.30 -9.96 -21.09
CA LYS A 2 -29.03 -9.22 -21.38
C LYS A 2 -28.33 -8.67 -20.11
N LYS A 3 -28.48 -9.34 -18.95
CA LYS A 3 -27.84 -8.89 -17.68
C LYS A 3 -26.83 -9.89 -17.07
N HIS A 4 -26.57 -11.03 -17.73
CA HIS A 4 -25.67 -12.06 -17.20
C HIS A 4 -24.26 -12.06 -17.81
N THR A 5 -23.95 -11.16 -18.75
CA THR A 5 -22.67 -11.18 -19.49
C THR A 5 -21.57 -10.33 -18.83
N LEU A 6 -21.90 -9.36 -17.97
CA LEU A 6 -20.89 -8.47 -17.39
C LEU A 6 -20.21 -9.05 -16.12
N ALA A 7 -20.97 -9.78 -15.31
CA ALA A 7 -20.41 -10.45 -14.12
C ALA A 7 -19.48 -11.61 -14.50
N GLY A 8 -19.77 -12.29 -15.62
CA GLY A 8 -18.90 -13.34 -16.16
C GLY A 8 -17.57 -12.84 -16.72
N LEU A 9 -17.52 -11.61 -17.23
CA LEU A 9 -16.28 -11.02 -17.75
C LEU A 9 -15.29 -10.61 -16.64
N LEU A 10 -15.78 -10.10 -15.50
CA LEU A 10 -14.91 -9.75 -14.36
C LEU A 10 -14.30 -10.99 -13.68
N ALA A 11 -15.08 -12.07 -13.56
CA ALA A 11 -14.57 -13.33 -13.01
C ALA A 11 -13.52 -13.99 -13.94
N ILE A 12 -13.66 -13.80 -15.25
CA ILE A 12 -12.70 -14.31 -16.25
C ILE A 12 -11.40 -13.49 -16.24
N LEU A 13 -11.44 -12.17 -15.98
CA LEU A 13 -10.22 -11.35 -15.85
C LEU A 13 -9.40 -11.70 -14.61
N SER A 14 -10.04 -11.98 -13.48
CA SER A 14 -9.34 -12.44 -12.27
C SER A 14 -8.74 -13.83 -12.45
N ALA A 15 -9.42 -14.74 -13.17
CA ALA A 15 -8.92 -16.07 -13.48
C ALA A 15 -7.80 -16.07 -14.54
N LEU A 16 -7.83 -15.15 -15.51
CA LEU A 16 -6.76 -15.01 -16.50
C LEU A 16 -5.46 -14.46 -15.91
N LEU A 17 -5.52 -13.61 -14.88
CA LEU A 17 -4.32 -13.14 -14.19
C LEU A 17 -3.59 -14.28 -13.46
N CYS A 18 -4.31 -15.26 -12.95
CA CYS A 18 -3.72 -16.48 -12.33
C CYS A 18 -3.17 -17.50 -13.35
N ILE A 19 -3.64 -17.51 -14.59
CA ILE A 19 -3.24 -18.50 -15.61
C ILE A 19 -2.00 -18.05 -16.40
N LEU A 20 -1.72 -16.76 -16.52
CA LEU A 20 -0.58 -16.24 -17.28
C LEU A 20 0.79 -16.43 -16.60
N VAL A 21 0.85 -16.82 -15.35
CA VAL A 21 2.08 -17.14 -14.64
C VAL A 21 2.62 -18.56 -14.95
N ALA A 22 1.82 -19.41 -15.58
CA ALA A 22 2.15 -20.84 -15.74
C ALA A 22 2.62 -21.27 -17.14
N VAL A 23 2.65 -20.40 -18.16
CA VAL A 23 3.03 -20.79 -19.54
C VAL A 23 4.04 -19.82 -20.13
N GLY A 24 5.32 -20.09 -19.92
CA GLY A 24 6.41 -19.31 -20.50
C GLY A 24 7.75 -20.01 -20.52
N CYS A 25 7.82 -21.21 -21.07
CA CYS A 25 9.08 -21.84 -21.46
C CYS A 25 8.93 -22.49 -22.83
N THR A 26 9.21 -21.77 -23.90
CA THR A 26 9.65 -22.36 -25.18
C THR A 26 10.73 -21.48 -25.80
N ALA A 27 11.75 -22.15 -26.29
CA ALA A 27 13.04 -21.65 -26.70
C ALA A 27 13.02 -20.67 -27.89
N ASP A 28 13.93 -19.67 -27.80
CA ASP A 28 14.28 -18.75 -28.87
C ASP A 28 15.24 -19.34 -29.90
N PRO A 29 15.18 -18.95 -31.16
CA PRO A 29 16.23 -19.20 -32.14
C PRO A 29 17.25 -18.04 -32.18
N THR A 30 18.49 -18.41 -32.24
CA THR A 30 19.73 -17.61 -32.34
C THR A 30 19.73 -16.62 -33.52
N PRO A 31 20.17 -15.37 -33.35
CA PRO A 31 20.54 -14.52 -34.48
C PRO A 31 22.04 -14.62 -34.82
N THR A 32 22.32 -14.71 -36.08
CA THR A 32 23.60 -14.74 -36.75
C THR A 32 24.30 -13.37 -36.68
N GLU A 33 25.61 -13.41 -36.40
CA GLU A 33 26.55 -12.29 -36.49
C GLU A 33 26.67 -11.74 -37.93
N THR A 34 26.70 -10.41 -38.04
CA THR A 34 27.38 -9.74 -39.17
C THR A 34 28.26 -8.63 -38.62
N THR A 35 29.54 -8.82 -38.84
CA THR A 35 30.64 -7.86 -38.69
C THR A 35 30.52 -6.75 -39.71
N ASP A 36 30.68 -5.48 -39.33
CA ASP A 36 31.39 -4.51 -40.14
C ASP A 36 31.98 -3.32 -39.34
N ALA A 37 33.03 -2.78 -39.90
CA ALA A 37 34.15 -2.06 -39.34
C ALA A 37 33.90 -0.60 -38.93
N ALA A 38 34.73 -0.14 -37.99
CA ALA A 38 34.89 1.24 -37.56
C ALA A 38 35.45 2.18 -38.64
N PRO A 39 35.29 3.48 -38.50
CA PRO A 39 36.40 4.40 -38.61
C PRO A 39 36.60 5.31 -37.39
N THR A 40 37.85 5.40 -37.06
CA THR A 40 38.49 6.39 -36.20
C THR A 40 38.34 7.80 -36.73
N ASP A 41 37.97 8.77 -35.90
CA ASP A 41 38.50 10.14 -35.99
C ASP A 41 38.40 10.83 -34.61
N ALA A 42 39.54 11.36 -34.19
CA ALA A 42 39.70 12.14 -32.98
C ALA A 42 39.35 13.61 -33.21
N PRO A 43 38.73 14.31 -32.27
CA PRO A 43 38.62 15.78 -32.34
C PRO A 43 39.71 16.46 -31.51
N THR A 44 40.23 17.44 -32.15
CA THR A 44 41.21 18.48 -31.83
C THR A 44 40.83 19.26 -30.57
N GLU A 45 41.85 19.61 -29.78
CA GLU A 45 41.80 20.52 -28.64
C GLU A 45 41.27 21.93 -29.03
N ALA A 46 40.40 22.49 -28.18
CA ALA A 46 39.98 23.90 -28.21
C ALA A 46 40.58 24.66 -27.00
N PRO A 47 40.84 25.97 -27.12
CA PRO A 47 41.65 26.70 -26.17
C PRO A 47 40.95 27.07 -24.88
N SER A 48 41.72 27.15 -23.80
CA SER A 48 41.32 27.52 -22.44
C SER A 48 41.00 29.02 -22.34
N ASP A 49 39.81 29.34 -21.89
CA ASP A 49 39.43 30.68 -21.42
C ASP A 49 39.74 30.92 -19.93
N PRO A 50 39.95 32.15 -19.51
CA PRO A 50 40.51 32.46 -18.18
C PRO A 50 39.49 32.24 -17.03
N VAL A 51 40.03 31.68 -15.93
CA VAL A 51 39.33 31.48 -14.68
C VAL A 51 38.81 32.80 -14.11
N THR A 52 37.50 32.95 -14.05
CA THR A 52 36.82 34.02 -13.28
C THR A 52 36.60 33.45 -11.88
N GLU A 53 37.10 34.15 -10.87
CA GLU A 53 36.86 33.81 -9.46
C GLU A 53 35.36 33.84 -9.17
N ALA A 54 34.88 32.72 -8.60
CA ALA A 54 33.51 32.57 -8.12
C ALA A 54 33.25 33.46 -6.88
N PRO A 55 32.07 34.06 -6.73
CA PRO A 55 31.71 34.80 -5.53
C PRO A 55 31.68 33.86 -4.33
N THR A 56 32.28 34.29 -3.23
CA THR A 56 32.24 33.60 -1.94
C THR A 56 30.79 33.55 -1.47
N GLU A 57 30.18 32.38 -1.52
CA GLU A 57 28.85 32.14 -0.95
C GLU A 57 28.94 32.29 0.58
N THR A 58 28.13 33.17 1.13
CA THR A 58 27.87 33.29 2.55
C THR A 58 27.30 31.94 3.04
N PRO A 59 27.74 31.37 4.17
CA PRO A 59 27.18 30.12 4.67
C PRO A 59 25.70 30.29 4.88
N THR A 60 24.90 29.60 4.07
CA THR A 60 23.47 29.43 4.33
C THR A 60 23.35 28.67 5.65
N GLU A 61 22.68 29.25 6.66
CA GLU A 61 22.35 28.56 7.90
C GLU A 61 21.71 27.21 7.53
N ALA A 62 22.20 26.15 8.15
CA ALA A 62 21.61 24.83 8.02
C ALA A 62 20.10 24.93 8.33
N PRO A 63 19.22 24.26 7.57
CA PRO A 63 17.81 24.28 7.88
C PRO A 63 17.63 23.82 9.33
N THR A 64 17.04 24.69 10.16
CA THR A 64 16.60 24.32 11.50
C THR A 64 15.68 23.10 11.36
N GLU A 65 15.97 22.02 12.07
CA GLU A 65 15.06 20.86 12.13
C GLU A 65 13.66 21.38 12.43
N PRO A 66 12.64 20.93 11.66
CA PRO A 66 11.28 21.40 11.88
C PRO A 66 10.88 21.06 13.32
N GLU A 67 10.38 22.06 14.03
CA GLU A 67 9.86 21.89 15.38
C GLU A 67 8.84 20.77 15.39
N ILE A 68 9.10 19.73 16.19
CA ILE A 68 8.17 18.60 16.35
C ILE A 68 6.95 19.13 17.09
N LEU A 69 5.87 19.39 16.34
CA LEU A 69 4.64 19.98 16.88
C LEU A 69 3.76 18.98 17.66
N TRP A 70 4.22 17.77 17.90
CA TRP A 70 3.51 16.72 18.64
C TRP A 70 4.50 15.89 19.45
N GLU A 71 4.12 15.56 20.64
CA GLU A 71 4.79 14.52 21.43
C GLU A 71 4.36 13.15 20.85
N VAL A 72 5.31 12.39 20.35
CA VAL A 72 5.11 10.97 20.09
C VAL A 72 4.93 10.29 21.44
N ASP A 73 3.80 9.62 21.65
CA ASP A 73 3.62 8.82 22.86
C ASP A 73 4.62 7.65 22.84
N THR A 74 5.73 7.84 23.53
CA THR A 74 6.76 6.82 23.73
C THR A 74 6.48 6.00 25.00
N GLY A 75 5.26 6.05 25.49
CA GLY A 75 4.80 5.27 26.64
C GLY A 75 5.10 3.79 26.49
N VAL A 76 5.11 3.08 27.61
CA VAL A 76 5.30 1.61 27.58
C VAL A 76 4.17 0.99 26.75
N PHE A 77 4.55 0.25 25.71
CA PHE A 77 3.57 -0.45 24.88
C PHE A 77 2.66 -1.32 25.77
N ASN A 78 1.36 -1.25 25.54
CA ASN A 78 0.31 -1.96 26.31
C ASN A 78 0.14 -1.57 27.78
N GLU A 79 0.83 -0.59 28.30
CA GLU A 79 0.70 -0.15 29.72
C GLU A 79 0.72 -1.32 30.73
N GLY A 80 1.48 -2.38 30.44
CA GLY A 80 1.55 -3.58 31.26
C GLY A 80 0.40 -4.58 31.10
N LYS A 81 -0.46 -4.42 30.10
CA LYS A 81 -1.59 -5.33 29.83
C LYS A 81 -1.16 -6.71 29.31
N VAL A 82 0.02 -6.79 28.73
CA VAL A 82 0.62 -8.03 28.23
C VAL A 82 2.07 -8.11 28.70
N THR A 83 2.45 -9.28 29.18
CA THR A 83 3.85 -9.59 29.54
C THR A 83 4.47 -10.47 28.46
N TYR A 84 5.70 -10.12 28.05
CA TYR A 84 6.45 -10.87 27.05
C TYR A 84 7.59 -11.63 27.72
N THR A 85 7.68 -12.92 27.45
CA THR A 85 8.76 -13.79 27.96
C THR A 85 9.54 -14.37 26.80
N LYS A 86 10.86 -14.14 26.76
CA LYS A 86 11.76 -14.68 25.75
C LYS A 86 12.41 -15.95 26.28
N ALA A 87 12.24 -17.09 25.58
CA ALA A 87 12.87 -18.36 25.91
C ALA A 87 14.33 -18.42 25.42
N GLU A 88 15.07 -19.46 25.82
CA GLU A 88 16.48 -19.67 25.43
C GLU A 88 16.64 -19.88 23.91
N ASP A 89 15.66 -20.48 23.25
CA ASP A 89 15.64 -20.68 21.78
C ASP A 89 15.27 -19.41 21.01
N GLY A 90 15.03 -18.29 21.72
CA GLY A 90 14.66 -16.99 21.14
C GLY A 90 13.17 -16.83 20.88
N SER A 91 12.33 -17.84 21.09
CA SER A 91 10.89 -17.70 20.99
C SER A 91 10.32 -16.74 22.03
N ILE A 92 9.29 -15.99 21.66
CA ILE A 92 8.65 -15.01 22.54
C ILE A 92 7.21 -15.41 22.76
N THR A 93 6.80 -15.50 24.02
CA THR A 93 5.43 -15.74 24.44
C THR A 93 4.84 -14.47 25.02
N ALA A 94 3.67 -14.07 24.52
CA ALA A 94 2.85 -13.02 25.09
C ALA A 94 1.83 -13.63 26.02
N THR A 95 1.73 -13.09 27.25
CA THR A 95 0.75 -13.52 28.25
C THR A 95 -0.05 -12.31 28.71
N PRO A 96 -1.39 -12.29 28.56
CA PRO A 96 -2.20 -11.20 29.04
C PRO A 96 -2.23 -11.20 30.56
N THR A 97 -2.22 -10.01 31.17
CA THR A 97 -2.48 -9.82 32.58
C THR A 97 -3.97 -10.01 32.87
N GLU A 98 -4.32 -10.23 34.15
CA GLU A 98 -5.70 -10.48 34.54
C GLU A 98 -6.64 -9.36 34.05
N GLY A 99 -7.75 -9.74 33.39
CA GLY A 99 -8.75 -8.82 32.84
C GLY A 99 -8.39 -8.24 31.45
N HIS A 100 -7.31 -8.69 30.84
CA HIS A 100 -6.90 -8.26 29.49
C HIS A 100 -6.83 -9.45 28.51
N SER A 101 -6.91 -9.16 27.21
CA SER A 101 -6.76 -10.12 26.10
C SER A 101 -5.51 -9.82 25.29
N LEU A 102 -5.06 -10.80 24.50
CA LEU A 102 -4.04 -10.59 23.47
C LEU A 102 -4.63 -9.88 22.26
N GLY A 103 -3.78 -9.13 21.57
CA GLY A 103 -4.16 -8.41 20.36
C GLY A 103 -4.93 -7.13 20.62
N LEU A 104 -5.43 -6.53 19.55
CA LEU A 104 -6.23 -5.31 19.58
C LEU A 104 -7.71 -5.66 19.41
N ASP A 105 -8.47 -5.63 20.47
CA ASP A 105 -9.94 -5.69 20.36
C ASP A 105 -10.49 -4.31 19.94
N VAL A 106 -11.23 -4.31 18.80
CA VAL A 106 -11.82 -3.10 18.22
C VAL A 106 -13.33 -3.00 18.41
N THR A 107 -13.96 -3.93 19.12
CA THR A 107 -15.43 -4.03 19.25
C THR A 107 -16.03 -2.69 19.67
N ASP A 108 -15.57 -2.11 20.77
CA ASP A 108 -16.09 -0.86 21.32
C ASP A 108 -15.20 0.38 21.03
N LYS A 109 -14.22 0.25 20.14
CA LYS A 109 -13.31 1.36 19.82
C LYS A 109 -13.81 2.17 18.64
N THR A 110 -13.46 3.45 18.61
CA THR A 110 -13.69 4.40 17.52
C THR A 110 -12.40 5.10 17.11
N ASP A 111 -12.47 5.90 16.05
CA ASP A 111 -11.33 6.71 15.56
C ASP A 111 -10.06 5.90 15.24
N LEU A 112 -10.26 4.66 14.80
CA LEU A 112 -9.17 3.76 14.45
C LEU A 112 -8.62 4.12 13.07
N VAL A 113 -7.28 4.15 12.97
CA VAL A 113 -6.57 4.45 11.73
C VAL A 113 -5.76 3.23 11.31
N SER A 114 -6.01 2.76 10.11
CA SER A 114 -5.27 1.66 9.48
C SER A 114 -4.59 2.11 8.20
N ILE A 115 -3.60 1.33 7.74
CA ILE A 115 -2.90 1.60 6.48
C ILE A 115 -2.64 0.31 5.71
N CYS A 116 -2.88 0.33 4.40
CA CYS A 116 -2.52 -0.79 3.53
C CYS A 116 -1.00 -0.91 3.42
N TYR A 117 -0.50 -2.15 3.46
CA TYR A 117 0.90 -2.49 3.53
C TYR A 117 1.23 -3.63 2.57
N SER A 118 2.10 -3.36 1.60
CA SER A 118 2.57 -4.38 0.65
C SER A 118 3.64 -5.26 1.27
N ILE A 119 3.51 -6.58 1.11
CA ILE A 119 4.35 -7.58 1.79
C ILE A 119 5.05 -8.54 0.82
N TRP A 120 5.01 -8.31 -0.48
CA TRP A 120 5.42 -9.27 -1.50
C TRP A 120 6.73 -8.91 -2.24
N PHE A 121 7.56 -8.02 -1.67
CA PHE A 121 8.83 -7.61 -2.29
C PHE A 121 9.90 -8.70 -2.32
N ASP A 122 9.83 -9.71 -1.45
CA ASP A 122 10.68 -10.90 -1.57
C ASP A 122 10.45 -11.62 -2.90
N TYR A 123 9.21 -11.63 -3.38
CA TYR A 123 8.85 -12.19 -4.68
C TYR A 123 9.35 -11.31 -5.83
N VAL A 124 9.16 -9.99 -5.74
CA VAL A 124 9.55 -9.04 -6.79
C VAL A 124 11.05 -8.98 -6.97
N LEU A 125 11.82 -8.93 -5.87
CA LEU A 125 13.28 -8.79 -5.88
C LEU A 125 14.03 -10.12 -6.00
N ARG A 126 13.32 -11.25 -6.07
CA ARG A 126 13.99 -12.54 -6.27
C ARG A 126 14.76 -12.54 -7.58
N LYS A 127 15.95 -13.13 -7.54
CA LYS A 127 16.63 -13.52 -8.76
C LYS A 127 16.02 -14.82 -9.26
N SER A 128 15.69 -14.90 -10.55
CA SER A 128 15.33 -16.16 -11.17
C SER A 128 16.55 -17.06 -11.24
N ASP A 129 16.36 -18.37 -11.36
CA ASP A 129 17.42 -19.34 -11.59
C ASP A 129 18.23 -19.05 -12.88
N THR A 130 17.66 -18.25 -13.78
CA THR A 130 18.29 -17.77 -15.03
C THR A 130 19.12 -16.50 -14.83
N GLY A 131 19.17 -15.93 -13.62
CA GLY A 131 19.88 -14.67 -13.34
C GLY A 131 19.18 -13.42 -13.86
N VAL A 132 17.94 -13.52 -14.33
CA VAL A 132 17.14 -12.35 -14.73
C VAL A 132 16.79 -11.54 -13.49
N ASP A 133 17.12 -10.26 -13.53
CA ASP A 133 16.73 -9.29 -12.51
C ASP A 133 15.32 -8.81 -12.80
N TYR A 134 14.37 -9.12 -11.91
CA TYR A 134 12.97 -8.67 -12.03
C TYR A 134 12.77 -7.21 -11.60
N TYR A 135 13.85 -6.54 -11.25
CA TYR A 135 13.83 -5.18 -10.80
C TYR A 135 14.11 -4.19 -11.94
N HIS A 136 13.19 -3.26 -12.17
CA HIS A 136 13.32 -2.17 -13.13
C HIS A 136 12.94 -0.84 -12.47
N ASP A 137 13.89 0.08 -12.40
CA ASP A 137 13.63 1.45 -11.96
C ASP A 137 13.03 2.27 -13.11
N ILE A 138 11.81 2.77 -12.93
CA ILE A 138 11.14 3.60 -13.94
C ILE A 138 11.97 4.85 -14.25
N SER A 139 12.64 5.46 -13.29
CA SER A 139 13.46 6.65 -13.51
C SER A 139 14.60 6.37 -14.49
N GLU A 140 15.27 5.23 -14.33
CA GLU A 140 16.35 4.78 -15.22
C GLU A 140 15.84 4.44 -16.63
N ILE A 141 14.63 3.84 -16.70
CA ILE A 141 13.99 3.52 -17.98
C ILE A 141 13.60 4.80 -18.73
N LEU A 142 12.98 5.75 -18.04
CA LEU A 142 12.58 7.04 -18.62
C LEU A 142 13.80 7.90 -19.02
N ALA A 143 14.93 7.77 -18.32
CA ALA A 143 16.20 8.38 -18.69
C ALA A 143 16.89 7.68 -19.89
N GLY A 144 16.38 6.54 -20.35
CA GLY A 144 16.95 5.77 -21.45
C GLY A 144 18.13 4.87 -21.06
N ASN A 145 18.37 4.66 -19.77
CA ASN A 145 19.48 3.86 -19.26
C ASN A 145 19.15 2.37 -19.18
N LYS A 146 17.87 1.99 -19.21
CA LYS A 146 17.36 0.62 -19.14
C LYS A 146 16.18 0.42 -20.07
N ASP A 147 15.94 -0.79 -20.48
CA ASP A 147 14.76 -1.19 -21.25
C ASP A 147 13.59 -1.54 -20.34
N TRP A 148 12.37 -1.46 -20.90
CA TRP A 148 11.14 -1.82 -20.19
C TRP A 148 11.05 -3.30 -19.78
N GLY A 149 11.83 -4.17 -20.41
CA GLY A 149 11.70 -5.62 -20.24
C GLY A 149 10.47 -6.21 -20.92
N GLY A 150 10.18 -7.47 -20.60
CA GLY A 150 9.03 -8.21 -21.14
C GLY A 150 7.70 -7.80 -20.53
N SER A 151 6.64 -8.57 -20.86
CA SER A 151 5.33 -8.47 -20.23
C SER A 151 4.91 -9.87 -19.77
N PRO A 152 4.46 -10.05 -18.50
CA PRO A 152 4.43 -9.05 -17.44
C PRO A 152 5.83 -8.76 -16.84
N SER A 153 6.05 -7.55 -16.34
CA SER A 153 7.27 -7.18 -15.64
C SER A 153 6.98 -6.17 -14.52
N PHE A 154 7.66 -6.32 -13.39
CA PHE A 154 7.53 -5.39 -12.28
C PHE A 154 8.47 -4.21 -12.46
N HIS A 155 8.01 -3.03 -12.06
CA HIS A 155 8.77 -1.80 -12.09
C HIS A 155 8.58 -1.05 -10.79
N TYR A 156 9.66 -0.52 -10.22
CA TYR A 156 9.58 0.48 -9.17
C TYR A 156 9.34 1.84 -9.82
N TRP A 157 8.30 2.54 -9.37
CA TRP A 157 8.02 3.89 -9.85
C TRP A 157 8.94 4.94 -9.22
N ALA A 158 9.54 4.61 -8.04
CA ALA A 158 10.55 5.42 -7.36
C ALA A 158 11.34 4.54 -6.38
N LYS A 159 12.34 5.13 -5.73
CA LYS A 159 13.19 4.44 -4.76
C LYS A 159 12.79 4.80 -3.34
N PRO A 160 12.41 3.83 -2.49
CA PRO A 160 12.21 4.06 -1.07
C PRO A 160 13.48 4.65 -0.41
N ALA A 161 13.32 5.47 0.63
CA ALA A 161 14.46 6.00 1.39
C ALA A 161 15.31 4.88 2.03
N LEU A 162 14.69 3.73 2.34
CA LEU A 162 15.37 2.53 2.84
C LEU A 162 16.01 1.67 1.72
N GLY A 163 16.00 2.15 0.48
CA GLY A 163 16.46 1.41 -0.68
C GLY A 163 15.45 0.34 -1.13
N TYR A 164 15.83 -0.45 -2.13
CA TYR A 164 15.01 -1.57 -2.60
C TYR A 164 15.18 -2.75 -1.67
N TYR A 165 14.16 -3.06 -0.89
CA TYR A 165 14.20 -4.04 0.19
C TYR A 165 13.29 -5.24 -0.06
N CYS A 166 13.65 -6.38 0.52
CA CYS A 166 12.75 -7.51 0.71
C CYS A 166 11.80 -7.25 1.88
N SER A 167 10.55 -7.64 1.76
CA SER A 167 9.56 -7.51 2.85
C SER A 167 9.93 -8.31 4.10
N SER A 168 10.80 -9.33 3.97
CA SER A 168 11.35 -10.10 5.09
C SER A 168 12.58 -9.47 5.75
N ASN A 169 13.02 -8.28 5.32
CA ASN A 169 14.15 -7.59 5.96
C ASN A 169 13.69 -7.02 7.31
N ARG A 170 14.22 -7.59 8.40
CA ARG A 170 13.80 -7.25 9.77
C ARG A 170 14.12 -5.82 10.18
N GLU A 171 15.22 -5.25 9.70
CA GLU A 171 15.57 -3.84 9.97
C GLU A 171 14.59 -2.88 9.30
N VAL A 172 14.17 -3.20 8.07
CA VAL A 172 13.13 -2.43 7.39
C VAL A 172 11.80 -2.55 8.12
N ILE A 173 11.41 -3.78 8.52
CA ILE A 173 10.19 -4.00 9.30
C ILE A 173 10.23 -3.19 10.61
N ARG A 174 11.32 -3.22 11.36
CA ARG A 174 11.48 -2.42 12.59
C ARG A 174 11.28 -0.93 12.33
N THR A 175 11.92 -0.42 11.28
CA THR A 175 11.76 0.99 10.89
C THR A 175 10.32 1.33 10.55
N HIS A 176 9.66 0.53 9.73
CA HIS A 176 8.26 0.75 9.36
C HIS A 176 7.32 0.68 10.56
N MET A 177 7.46 -0.34 11.41
CA MET A 177 6.61 -0.49 12.60
C MET A 177 6.80 0.69 13.57
N THR A 178 8.04 1.15 13.74
CA THR A 178 8.33 2.34 14.55
C THR A 178 7.70 3.60 13.95
N GLN A 179 7.86 3.84 12.65
CA GLN A 179 7.29 5.00 11.98
C GLN A 179 5.75 5.00 12.01
N LEU A 180 5.12 3.86 11.74
CA LEU A 180 3.68 3.74 11.71
C LEU A 180 3.06 3.85 13.11
N TYR A 181 3.69 3.26 14.13
CA TYR A 181 3.24 3.42 15.51
C TYR A 181 3.37 4.87 15.98
N ALA A 182 4.52 5.51 15.72
CA ALA A 182 4.74 6.92 16.02
C ALA A 182 3.73 7.84 15.31
N ALA A 183 3.26 7.48 14.13
CA ALA A 183 2.23 8.19 13.41
C ALA A 183 0.80 7.95 13.95
N GLY A 184 0.63 7.09 14.96
CA GLY A 184 -0.67 6.77 15.56
C GLY A 184 -1.50 5.79 14.74
N VAL A 185 -0.89 5.00 13.84
CA VAL A 185 -1.57 3.92 13.11
C VAL A 185 -1.84 2.76 14.06
N ASP A 186 -3.11 2.32 14.14
CA ASP A 186 -3.52 1.23 15.04
C ASP A 186 -3.18 -0.14 14.47
N PHE A 187 -3.40 -0.32 13.17
CA PHE A 187 -3.05 -1.59 12.52
C PHE A 187 -2.70 -1.42 11.04
N ILE A 188 -1.87 -2.31 10.54
CA ILE A 188 -1.56 -2.45 9.13
C ILE A 188 -2.46 -3.48 8.49
N ILE A 189 -2.79 -3.27 7.22
CA ILE A 189 -3.57 -4.20 6.40
C ILE A 189 -2.63 -4.82 5.38
N LEU A 190 -2.29 -6.10 5.57
CA LEU A 190 -1.40 -6.81 4.66
C LEU A 190 -2.11 -7.13 3.36
N ASP A 191 -1.61 -6.59 2.26
CA ASP A 191 -2.14 -6.86 0.93
C ASP A 191 -1.73 -8.25 0.42
N HIS A 192 -2.66 -9.17 0.54
CA HIS A 192 -2.63 -10.51 -0.06
C HIS A 192 -3.74 -10.70 -1.10
N THR A 193 -4.21 -9.63 -1.73
CA THR A 193 -5.29 -9.68 -2.72
C THR A 193 -4.94 -10.50 -3.97
N ASN A 194 -3.65 -10.60 -4.28
CA ASN A 194 -3.14 -11.40 -5.40
C ASN A 194 -2.96 -12.89 -5.07
N LEU A 195 -3.23 -13.30 -3.82
CA LEU A 195 -3.13 -14.71 -3.45
C LEU A 195 -4.32 -15.53 -3.94
N SER A 196 -3.98 -16.69 -4.51
CA SER A 196 -4.92 -17.79 -4.65
C SER A 196 -4.31 -19.04 -4.04
N TYR A 197 -5.13 -19.92 -3.52
CA TYR A 197 -4.62 -21.20 -2.97
C TYR A 197 -3.89 -22.05 -4.02
N GLY A 198 -4.21 -21.85 -5.31
CA GLY A 198 -3.52 -22.48 -6.43
C GLY A 198 -2.01 -22.15 -6.48
N LEU A 199 -1.58 -21.00 -5.94
CA LEU A 199 -0.18 -20.63 -5.85
C LEU A 199 0.65 -21.60 -4.99
N LYS A 200 0.03 -22.37 -4.08
CA LYS A 200 0.71 -23.44 -3.33
C LYS A 200 1.28 -24.56 -4.24
N SER A 201 0.82 -24.66 -5.48
CA SER A 201 1.45 -25.55 -6.49
C SER A 201 2.87 -25.09 -6.86
N SER A 202 3.22 -23.83 -6.59
CA SER A 202 4.57 -23.28 -6.70
C SER A 202 5.11 -22.95 -5.30
N PRO A 203 5.71 -23.92 -4.59
CA PRO A 203 6.09 -23.75 -3.17
C PRO A 203 7.08 -22.60 -2.94
N ASN A 204 7.97 -22.35 -3.90
CA ASN A 204 8.93 -21.26 -3.80
C ASN A 204 8.25 -19.89 -3.89
N ASP A 205 7.29 -19.72 -4.80
CA ASP A 205 6.52 -18.48 -4.94
C ASP A 205 5.66 -18.24 -3.70
N TRP A 206 4.99 -19.29 -3.21
CA TRP A 206 4.23 -19.23 -1.97
C TRP A 206 5.10 -18.78 -0.79
N LYS A 207 6.27 -19.40 -0.64
CA LYS A 207 7.23 -19.02 0.41
C LYS A 207 7.63 -17.55 0.33
N LEU A 208 7.89 -17.02 -0.87
CA LEU A 208 8.34 -15.65 -1.06
C LEU A 208 7.21 -14.62 -0.94
N MET A 209 5.98 -14.99 -1.29
CA MET A 209 4.83 -14.08 -1.20
C MET A 209 4.14 -14.10 0.15
N VAL A 210 4.19 -15.21 0.88
CA VAL A 210 3.38 -15.43 2.09
C VAL A 210 4.24 -15.73 3.29
N ASP A 211 4.82 -16.95 3.33
CA ASP A 211 5.34 -17.48 4.59
C ASP A 211 6.54 -16.71 5.10
N ARG A 212 7.51 -16.44 4.24
CA ARG A 212 8.75 -15.77 4.63
C ARG A 212 8.51 -14.34 5.14
N PRO A 213 7.80 -13.47 4.40
CA PRO A 213 7.57 -12.11 4.86
C PRO A 213 6.62 -12.04 6.06
N MET A 214 5.57 -12.88 6.13
CA MET A 214 4.66 -12.89 7.29
C MET A 214 5.36 -13.34 8.57
N VAL A 215 6.16 -14.42 8.50
CA VAL A 215 6.92 -14.90 9.67
C VAL A 215 7.91 -13.83 10.14
N ALA A 216 8.66 -13.22 9.20
CA ALA A 216 9.60 -12.16 9.54
C ALA A 216 8.90 -10.95 10.19
N LEU A 217 7.73 -10.58 9.69
CA LEU A 217 6.92 -9.49 10.27
C LEU A 217 6.49 -9.80 11.70
N PHE A 218 5.85 -10.96 11.93
CA PHE A 218 5.33 -11.31 13.25
C PHE A 218 6.44 -11.53 14.29
N GLU A 219 7.53 -12.21 13.91
CA GLU A 219 8.69 -12.33 14.78
C GLU A 219 9.27 -10.97 15.17
N THR A 220 9.39 -10.05 14.20
CA THR A 220 9.91 -8.71 14.46
C THR A 220 8.99 -7.90 15.36
N ILE A 221 7.67 -7.95 15.13
CA ILE A 221 6.67 -7.32 16.01
C ILE A 221 6.80 -7.84 17.44
N MET A 222 6.86 -9.16 17.62
CA MET A 222 6.96 -9.76 18.94
C MET A 222 8.27 -9.39 19.66
N GLU A 223 9.39 -9.33 18.94
CA GLU A 223 10.66 -8.87 19.49
C GLU A 223 10.61 -7.41 19.93
N MET A 224 10.08 -6.52 19.08
CA MET A 224 9.92 -5.10 19.41
C MET A 224 9.07 -4.91 20.66
N ARG A 225 7.95 -5.64 20.77
CA ARG A 225 7.09 -5.59 21.97
C ARG A 225 7.77 -6.12 23.22
N ALA A 226 8.55 -7.21 23.09
CA ALA A 226 9.34 -7.73 24.20
C ALA A 226 10.45 -6.76 24.65
N GLU A 227 10.89 -5.87 23.77
CA GLU A 227 11.81 -4.74 24.08
C GLU A 227 11.07 -3.53 24.67
N GLY A 228 9.75 -3.56 24.78
CA GLY A 228 8.92 -2.44 25.26
C GLY A 228 8.57 -1.42 24.18
N LEU A 229 8.84 -1.73 22.89
CA LEU A 229 8.53 -0.84 21.77
C LEU A 229 7.11 -1.08 21.25
N GLY A 230 6.39 0.00 20.97
CA GLY A 230 5.08 -0.06 20.37
C GLY A 230 5.14 -0.41 18.87
N THR A 231 4.15 -1.18 18.42
CA THR A 231 3.96 -1.51 17.00
C THR A 231 2.48 -1.51 16.66
N PRO A 232 2.07 -1.21 15.41
CA PRO A 232 0.73 -1.48 14.94
C PRO A 232 0.38 -2.97 15.05
N TYR A 233 -0.93 -3.26 15.07
CA TYR A 233 -1.45 -4.61 14.93
C TYR A 233 -1.61 -4.97 13.44
N VAL A 234 -2.07 -6.19 13.17
CA VAL A 234 -2.11 -6.73 11.79
C VAL A 234 -3.49 -7.27 11.45
N VAL A 235 -3.97 -6.92 10.27
CA VAL A 235 -5.12 -7.53 9.59
C VAL A 235 -4.67 -8.00 8.22
N VAL A 236 -5.06 -9.19 7.80
CA VAL A 236 -4.75 -9.70 6.46
C VAL A 236 -5.92 -9.39 5.52
N TRP A 237 -5.64 -8.91 4.32
CA TRP A 237 -6.62 -8.65 3.27
C TRP A 237 -6.38 -9.61 2.11
N VAL A 238 -7.29 -10.55 1.90
CA VAL A 238 -7.15 -11.63 0.92
C VAL A 238 -8.03 -11.44 -0.30
N GLY A 239 -7.48 -11.86 -1.45
CA GLY A 239 -8.20 -12.05 -2.70
C GLY A 239 -8.75 -13.47 -2.84
N GLY A 240 -8.80 -13.95 -4.07
CA GLY A 240 -8.99 -15.37 -4.37
C GLY A 240 -10.44 -15.86 -4.42
N GLY A 241 -11.42 -14.95 -4.46
CA GLY A 241 -12.81 -15.34 -4.79
C GLY A 241 -13.51 -16.20 -3.75
N GLY A 242 -13.11 -16.13 -2.47
CA GLY A 242 -13.78 -16.90 -1.41
C GLY A 242 -13.30 -18.35 -1.32
N ASP A 243 -12.01 -18.62 -1.58
CA ASP A 243 -11.45 -19.96 -1.43
C ASP A 243 -11.24 -20.31 0.06
N ASP A 244 -12.13 -21.12 0.62
CA ASP A 244 -12.11 -21.55 2.01
C ASP A 244 -10.76 -22.18 2.43
N ARG A 245 -10.04 -22.80 1.49
CA ARG A 245 -8.72 -23.38 1.76
C ARG A 245 -7.67 -22.32 2.10
N LEU A 246 -7.81 -21.11 1.54
CA LEU A 246 -6.93 -19.99 1.86
C LEU A 246 -7.23 -19.47 3.27
N TYR A 247 -8.51 -19.32 3.62
CA TYR A 247 -8.92 -18.90 4.96
C TYR A 247 -8.47 -19.90 6.02
N GLN A 248 -8.69 -21.20 5.75
CA GLN A 248 -8.23 -22.27 6.64
C GLN A 248 -6.70 -22.27 6.80
N TYR A 249 -5.96 -22.05 5.70
CA TYR A 249 -4.50 -21.96 5.78
C TYR A 249 -4.04 -20.81 6.67
N LEU A 250 -4.64 -19.61 6.52
CA LEU A 250 -4.30 -18.45 7.33
C LEU A 250 -4.64 -18.69 8.81
N TYR A 251 -5.76 -19.32 9.06
CA TYR A 251 -6.14 -19.69 10.43
C TYR A 251 -5.15 -20.69 11.03
N ASP A 252 -4.90 -21.81 10.36
CA ASP A 252 -4.06 -22.89 10.87
C ASP A 252 -2.59 -22.48 11.10
N ASN A 253 -2.07 -21.59 10.28
CA ASN A 253 -0.64 -21.24 10.32
C ASN A 253 -0.34 -19.91 11.01
N TYR A 254 -1.33 -19.02 11.15
CA TYR A 254 -1.12 -17.69 11.72
C TYR A 254 -2.15 -17.32 12.77
N TYR A 255 -3.40 -17.10 12.43
CA TYR A 255 -4.41 -16.56 13.33
C TYR A 255 -4.75 -17.48 14.52
N GLY A 256 -4.81 -18.78 14.30
CA GLY A 256 -5.04 -19.79 15.34
C GLY A 256 -3.79 -20.18 16.12
N GLN A 257 -2.63 -19.58 15.82
CA GLN A 257 -1.39 -19.88 16.52
C GLN A 257 -1.20 -18.96 17.74
N GLU A 258 -1.17 -19.54 18.93
CA GLU A 258 -0.99 -18.81 20.19
C GLU A 258 0.21 -17.84 20.16
N LYS A 259 1.32 -18.25 19.59
CA LYS A 259 2.53 -17.42 19.47
C LYS A 259 2.35 -16.11 18.68
N TRP A 260 1.33 -16.03 17.84
CA TRP A 260 1.03 -14.84 17.03
C TRP A 260 -0.23 -14.09 17.49
N ALA A 261 -0.96 -14.61 18.48
CA ALA A 261 -2.26 -14.06 18.90
C ALA A 261 -2.20 -12.58 19.25
N ASP A 262 -1.09 -12.13 19.86
CA ASP A 262 -0.93 -10.71 20.21
C ASP A 262 -0.68 -9.80 18.99
N CYS A 263 -0.36 -10.33 17.84
CA CYS A 263 -0.13 -9.51 16.63
C CYS A 263 -1.41 -9.03 15.96
N PHE A 264 -2.55 -9.67 16.20
CA PHE A 264 -3.76 -9.49 15.40
C PHE A 264 -4.77 -8.52 16.00
N VAL A 265 -5.67 -8.06 15.13
CA VAL A 265 -6.88 -7.33 15.50
C VAL A 265 -8.03 -8.33 15.70
N TYR A 266 -8.82 -8.11 16.74
CA TYR A 266 -10.02 -8.88 17.06
C TYR A 266 -11.25 -7.99 17.03
N TRP A 267 -12.37 -8.53 16.56
CA TRP A 267 -13.64 -7.85 16.49
C TRP A 267 -14.76 -8.85 16.81
N ASP A 268 -15.58 -8.57 17.82
CA ASP A 268 -16.61 -9.47 18.35
C ASP A 268 -16.05 -10.85 18.72
N ASP A 269 -14.98 -10.83 19.52
CA ASP A 269 -14.25 -12.03 20.02
C ASP A 269 -13.61 -12.92 18.94
N LYS A 270 -13.55 -12.47 17.69
CA LYS A 270 -12.95 -13.22 16.59
C LYS A 270 -11.81 -12.43 15.92
N PRO A 271 -10.80 -13.12 15.35
CA PRO A 271 -9.82 -12.48 14.52
C PRO A 271 -10.48 -11.72 13.35
N PHE A 272 -10.01 -10.51 13.07
CA PHE A 272 -10.52 -9.69 12.00
C PHE A 272 -9.81 -9.98 10.69
N LEU A 273 -10.59 -10.21 9.62
CA LEU A 273 -10.09 -10.51 8.27
C LEU A 273 -10.77 -9.61 7.24
N LEU A 274 -10.00 -9.12 6.27
CA LEU A 274 -10.52 -8.42 5.10
C LEU A 274 -10.47 -9.33 3.88
N THR A 275 -11.48 -9.21 3.00
CA THR A 275 -11.56 -9.96 1.75
C THR A 275 -11.91 -9.04 0.59
N THR A 276 -11.50 -9.37 -0.64
CA THR A 276 -12.01 -8.71 -1.84
C THR A 276 -13.37 -9.25 -2.26
N PHE A 277 -13.77 -10.37 -1.69
CA PHE A 277 -15.00 -11.09 -2.01
C PHE A 277 -16.10 -10.73 -1.02
N TYR A 278 -17.31 -10.50 -1.52
CA TYR A 278 -18.47 -10.23 -0.68
C TYR A 278 -19.12 -11.53 -0.23
N HIS A 279 -19.24 -11.69 1.08
CA HIS A 279 -19.93 -12.82 1.70
C HIS A 279 -21.40 -12.48 1.97
N ASP A 280 -22.29 -13.45 1.76
CA ASP A 280 -23.73 -13.35 1.97
C ASP A 280 -24.29 -14.71 2.44
N GLU A 281 -25.60 -14.84 2.50
CA GLU A 281 -26.28 -16.07 2.92
C GLU A 281 -25.96 -17.28 2.00
N THR A 282 -25.62 -17.04 0.73
CA THR A 282 -25.30 -18.10 -0.24
C THR A 282 -23.83 -18.48 -0.24
N ASN A 283 -22.99 -17.61 0.23
CA ASN A 283 -21.56 -17.81 0.43
C ASN A 283 -21.15 -17.16 1.75
N PRO A 284 -21.40 -17.83 2.91
CA PRO A 284 -21.14 -17.24 4.20
C PRO A 284 -19.65 -17.01 4.45
N ALA A 285 -19.35 -16.02 5.28
CA ALA A 285 -17.99 -15.79 5.74
C ALA A 285 -17.50 -16.96 6.60
N PRO A 286 -16.17 -17.24 6.61
CA PRO A 286 -15.61 -18.24 7.50
C PRO A 286 -15.97 -17.96 8.97
N ALA A 287 -16.46 -18.98 9.68
CA ALA A 287 -17.03 -18.83 11.02
C ALA A 287 -15.99 -18.42 12.09
N GLU A 288 -14.72 -18.69 11.83
CA GLU A 288 -13.58 -18.41 12.71
C GLU A 288 -13.22 -16.92 12.73
N PHE A 289 -13.70 -16.12 11.77
CA PHE A 289 -13.34 -14.72 11.61
C PHE A 289 -14.54 -13.78 11.71
N THR A 290 -14.30 -12.55 12.14
CA THR A 290 -15.11 -11.42 11.75
C THR A 290 -14.59 -10.89 10.43
N VAL A 291 -15.44 -10.84 9.39
CA VAL A 291 -15.03 -10.52 8.02
C VAL A 291 -15.69 -9.23 7.54
N ARG A 292 -14.90 -8.40 6.83
CA ARG A 292 -15.41 -7.29 6.02
C ARG A 292 -14.89 -7.41 4.58
N CYS A 293 -15.76 -7.09 3.62
CA CYS A 293 -15.36 -7.00 2.23
C CYS A 293 -14.75 -5.63 1.96
N MET A 294 -13.48 -5.57 1.63
CA MET A 294 -12.81 -4.36 1.14
C MET A 294 -12.58 -4.47 -0.37
N GLY A 295 -13.61 -4.17 -1.13
CA GLY A 295 -13.63 -4.27 -2.60
C GLY A 295 -14.35 -3.09 -3.26
N GLY A 296 -14.50 -2.00 -2.55
CA GLY A 296 -15.25 -0.81 -2.97
C GLY A 296 -14.53 0.13 -3.92
N LEU A 297 -13.75 -0.41 -4.88
CA LEU A 297 -13.00 0.40 -5.83
C LEU A 297 -13.90 1.11 -6.86
N LEU A 298 -14.83 0.40 -7.45
CA LEU A 298 -15.54 0.83 -8.66
C LEU A 298 -17.01 1.16 -8.46
N ASP A 299 -17.64 0.69 -7.37
CA ASP A 299 -19.07 0.85 -7.13
C ASP A 299 -19.35 1.52 -5.78
N ARG A 300 -19.46 2.85 -5.82
CA ARG A 300 -19.80 3.67 -4.64
C ARG A 300 -21.13 3.27 -3.99
N THR A 301 -22.09 2.85 -4.81
CA THR A 301 -23.38 2.41 -4.31
C THR A 301 -23.26 1.09 -3.56
N ALA A 302 -22.38 0.20 -4.01
CA ALA A 302 -22.10 -1.06 -3.33
C ALA A 302 -21.40 -0.84 -1.98
N CYS A 303 -20.46 0.12 -1.89
CA CYS A 303 -19.83 0.46 -0.62
C CYS A 303 -20.84 0.84 0.44
N VAL A 304 -21.76 1.75 0.13
CA VAL A 304 -22.75 2.24 1.09
C VAL A 304 -23.84 1.19 1.35
N LYS A 305 -24.43 0.63 0.31
CA LYS A 305 -25.61 -0.26 0.45
C LYS A 305 -25.30 -1.68 0.89
N GLN A 306 -24.09 -2.15 0.66
CA GLN A 306 -23.66 -3.52 0.95
C GLN A 306 -22.66 -3.59 2.11
N GLY A 307 -22.36 -2.47 2.78
CA GLY A 307 -21.35 -2.44 3.85
C GLY A 307 -19.94 -2.78 3.35
N LYS A 308 -19.64 -2.53 2.07
CA LYS A 308 -18.29 -2.78 1.53
C LYS A 308 -17.36 -1.65 1.89
N TRP A 309 -16.23 -2.00 2.44
CA TRP A 309 -15.16 -1.06 2.70
C TRP A 309 -14.53 -0.57 1.39
N SER A 310 -14.11 0.68 1.39
CA SER A 310 -13.38 1.29 0.28
C SER A 310 -11.89 1.35 0.56
N PHE A 311 -11.07 1.17 -0.47
CA PHE A 311 -9.62 1.38 -0.34
C PHE A 311 -9.09 2.39 -1.35
N LEU A 312 -9.79 2.62 -2.45
CA LEU A 312 -9.34 3.51 -3.50
C LEU A 312 -10.53 4.22 -4.18
N HIS A 313 -10.99 5.29 -3.57
CA HIS A 313 -11.99 6.18 -4.16
C HIS A 313 -11.38 7.50 -4.57
N PHE A 314 -11.71 7.98 -5.74
CA PHE A 314 -11.30 9.30 -6.19
C PHE A 314 -12.19 10.44 -5.62
N ASN A 315 -13.32 10.11 -5.01
CA ASN A 315 -14.18 11.08 -4.32
C ASN A 315 -15.08 10.42 -3.29
N ASN A 316 -14.90 10.75 -2.03
CA ASN A 316 -15.69 10.25 -0.89
C ASN A 316 -16.43 11.39 -0.13
N ALA A 317 -16.65 12.54 -0.78
CA ALA A 317 -17.23 13.72 -0.12
C ALA A 317 -18.66 13.54 0.38
N LYS A 318 -19.42 12.60 -0.20
CA LYS A 318 -20.86 12.46 0.05
C LYS A 318 -21.25 11.25 0.89
N TYR A 319 -20.38 10.28 1.08
CA TYR A 319 -20.69 9.04 1.78
C TYR A 319 -19.42 8.35 2.29
N CYS A 320 -19.60 7.54 3.31
CA CYS A 320 -18.68 6.52 3.79
C CYS A 320 -19.38 5.17 3.81
N THR A 321 -18.70 4.10 4.10
CA THR A 321 -19.35 2.80 4.36
C THR A 321 -20.07 2.85 5.70
N GLU A 322 -21.30 2.37 5.72
CA GLU A 322 -22.14 2.27 6.91
C GLU A 322 -22.28 0.80 7.34
N ASN A 323 -22.39 0.57 8.65
CA ASN A 323 -22.72 -0.74 9.20
C ASN A 323 -24.22 -1.05 9.04
N ALA A 324 -24.67 -2.19 9.53
CA ALA A 324 -26.07 -2.60 9.43
C ALA A 324 -27.04 -1.67 10.18
N ASP A 325 -26.56 -0.93 11.16
CA ASP A 325 -27.33 0.01 11.97
C ASP A 325 -27.36 1.42 11.38
N GLY A 326 -26.68 1.63 10.26
CA GLY A 326 -26.57 2.92 9.57
C GLY A 326 -25.53 3.86 10.16
N GLU A 327 -24.63 3.35 10.99
CA GLU A 327 -23.53 4.13 11.55
C GLU A 327 -22.32 4.13 10.61
N ALA A 328 -21.57 5.21 10.61
CA ALA A 328 -20.35 5.35 9.79
C ALA A 328 -19.28 4.33 10.23
N GLU A 329 -19.02 3.31 9.41
CA GLU A 329 -18.09 2.24 9.74
C GLU A 329 -16.70 2.48 9.17
N GLN A 330 -16.58 2.83 7.88
CA GLN A 330 -15.25 2.94 7.27
C GLN A 330 -15.20 3.97 6.13
N ILE A 331 -14.03 4.61 5.98
CA ILE A 331 -13.70 5.45 4.84
C ILE A 331 -12.26 5.19 4.39
N GLY A 332 -12.05 5.08 3.06
CA GLY A 332 -10.71 5.06 2.48
C GLY A 332 -10.19 6.48 2.25
N VAL A 333 -8.92 6.72 2.59
CA VAL A 333 -8.22 7.98 2.39
C VAL A 333 -6.93 7.71 1.64
N CYS A 334 -6.85 8.11 0.37
CA CYS A 334 -5.71 7.84 -0.49
C CYS A 334 -5.00 9.13 -0.92
N VAL A 335 -3.68 9.05 -1.04
CA VAL A 335 -2.81 10.15 -1.44
C VAL A 335 -3.00 10.49 -2.91
N ALA A 336 -3.13 9.47 -3.75
CA ALA A 336 -3.53 9.52 -5.15
C ALA A 336 -4.55 8.43 -5.41
N SER A 337 -5.30 8.51 -6.49
CA SER A 337 -6.36 7.57 -6.80
C SER A 337 -6.45 7.27 -8.29
N GLN A 338 -7.12 6.18 -8.61
CA GLN A 338 -7.43 5.75 -9.95
C GLN A 338 -8.90 5.38 -10.04
N GLU A 339 -9.50 5.47 -11.21
CA GLU A 339 -10.88 5.00 -11.42
C GLU A 339 -10.95 3.47 -11.52
N THR A 340 -9.83 2.83 -11.85
CA THR A 340 -9.63 1.38 -11.86
C THR A 340 -8.26 1.07 -11.24
N TYR A 341 -7.94 -0.21 -11.03
CA TYR A 341 -6.58 -0.62 -10.63
C TYR A 341 -5.57 -0.54 -11.78
N MET A 342 -6.01 -0.23 -13.00
CA MET A 342 -5.13 0.01 -14.16
C MET A 342 -4.81 1.49 -14.27
N SER A 343 -3.52 1.84 -14.42
CA SER A 343 -3.06 3.20 -14.67
C SER A 343 -3.53 3.65 -16.04
N ALA A 344 -4.38 4.64 -16.06
CA ALA A 344 -4.95 5.20 -17.27
C ALA A 344 -4.97 6.72 -17.17
N ASP A 345 -5.33 7.40 -18.26
CA ASP A 345 -5.48 8.87 -18.32
C ASP A 345 -6.51 9.42 -17.32
N THR A 346 -7.29 8.53 -16.69
CA THR A 346 -8.29 8.84 -15.68
C THR A 346 -7.74 8.89 -14.25
N ALA A 347 -6.45 8.56 -14.04
CA ALA A 347 -5.85 8.62 -12.72
C ALA A 347 -5.88 10.04 -12.12
N HIS A 348 -6.15 10.10 -10.82
CA HIS A 348 -6.14 11.32 -10.03
C HIS A 348 -4.86 11.37 -9.23
N GLY A 349 -3.98 12.32 -9.56
CA GLY A 349 -2.69 12.47 -8.89
C GLY A 349 -2.81 13.05 -7.49
N ARG A 350 -1.67 13.19 -6.85
CA ARG A 350 -1.51 13.80 -5.51
C ARG A 350 -1.91 15.26 -5.51
N LEU A 351 -1.65 15.98 -6.62
CA LEU A 351 -1.95 17.39 -6.81
C LEU A 351 -1.44 18.26 -5.65
N GLY A 352 -0.18 18.04 -5.26
CA GLY A 352 0.42 18.72 -4.12
C GLY A 352 -0.33 18.52 -2.80
N GLY A 353 -1.05 17.40 -2.67
CA GLY A 353 -1.84 17.07 -1.47
C GLY A 353 -3.31 17.48 -1.50
N LEU A 354 -3.80 18.14 -2.57
CA LEU A 354 -5.22 18.56 -2.65
C LEU A 354 -6.18 17.36 -2.53
N LEU A 355 -5.89 16.25 -3.23
CA LEU A 355 -6.74 15.05 -3.15
C LEU A 355 -6.73 14.49 -1.74
N TRP A 356 -5.56 14.35 -1.15
CA TRP A 356 -5.42 13.77 0.18
C TRP A 356 -6.12 14.62 1.25
N HIS A 357 -5.90 15.94 1.21
CA HIS A 357 -6.61 16.86 2.10
C HIS A 357 -8.13 16.74 1.97
N ALA A 358 -8.66 16.70 0.75
CA ALA A 358 -10.09 16.57 0.53
C ALA A 358 -10.66 15.25 1.07
N GLN A 359 -9.92 14.16 0.95
CA GLN A 359 -10.32 12.86 1.49
C GLN A 359 -10.26 12.83 3.02
N TRP A 360 -9.21 13.39 3.63
CA TRP A 360 -9.16 13.58 5.07
C TRP A 360 -10.31 14.45 5.58
N ASN A 361 -10.61 15.55 4.90
CA ASN A 361 -11.75 16.41 5.24
C ASN A 361 -13.07 15.62 5.27
N SER A 362 -13.24 14.64 4.37
CA SER A 362 -14.39 13.73 4.41
C SER A 362 -14.34 12.80 5.62
N ALA A 363 -13.18 12.25 5.99
CA ALA A 363 -13.04 11.43 7.19
C ALA A 363 -13.37 12.23 8.46
N PHE A 364 -12.90 13.47 8.57
CA PHE A 364 -13.22 14.36 9.68
C PHE A 364 -14.72 14.69 9.74
N LYS A 365 -15.38 14.81 8.59
CA LYS A 365 -16.81 15.07 8.49
C LYS A 365 -17.66 13.88 8.93
N PHE A 366 -17.35 12.68 8.48
CA PHE A 366 -18.14 11.47 8.73
C PHE A 366 -17.80 10.80 10.07
N ARG A 367 -16.57 10.93 10.56
CA ARG A 367 -16.08 10.30 11.79
C ARG A 367 -16.38 8.81 11.85
N PRO A 368 -15.99 8.02 10.83
CA PRO A 368 -16.24 6.58 10.86
C PRO A 368 -15.40 5.89 11.93
N LYS A 369 -15.81 4.67 12.31
CA LYS A 369 -15.06 3.80 13.22
C LYS A 369 -13.63 3.55 12.71
N PHE A 370 -13.46 3.38 11.39
CA PHE A 370 -12.17 3.11 10.76
C PHE A 370 -11.86 4.10 9.62
N VAL A 371 -10.67 4.67 9.65
CA VAL A 371 -10.05 5.35 8.52
C VAL A 371 -8.97 4.44 7.95
N THR A 372 -9.04 4.11 6.65
CA THR A 372 -8.06 3.27 5.97
C THR A 372 -7.23 4.11 5.02
N LEU A 373 -5.94 4.24 5.32
CA LEU A 373 -4.99 4.94 4.46
C LEU A 373 -4.46 4.01 3.37
N THR A 374 -4.30 4.52 2.17
CA THR A 374 -3.78 3.75 1.04
C THR A 374 -2.76 4.55 0.28
N TRP A 375 -1.54 4.13 0.25
CA TRP A 375 -0.81 2.95 0.76
C TRP A 375 0.40 3.38 1.61
N TRP A 376 0.99 2.46 2.40
CA TRP A 376 2.30 2.74 2.99
C TRP A 376 3.39 2.64 1.92
N ASN A 377 3.54 1.46 1.28
CA ASN A 377 4.70 1.08 0.50
C ASN A 377 4.38 0.31 -0.80
N GLU A 378 3.45 0.77 -1.61
CA GLU A 378 3.14 0.13 -2.89
C GLU A 378 4.10 0.59 -4.01
N TRP A 379 5.39 0.37 -3.81
CA TRP A 379 6.47 0.86 -4.67
C TRP A 379 6.53 0.27 -6.06
N THR A 380 5.86 -0.86 -6.31
CA THR A 380 5.96 -1.56 -7.59
C THR A 380 4.64 -1.61 -8.32
N ALA A 381 4.74 -1.46 -9.64
CA ALA A 381 3.66 -1.64 -10.58
C ALA A 381 4.00 -2.75 -11.56
N GLN A 382 3.04 -3.59 -11.91
CA GLN A 382 3.21 -4.58 -12.95
C GLN A 382 2.86 -3.99 -14.31
N ARG A 383 3.82 -4.00 -15.25
CA ARG A 383 3.58 -3.57 -16.63
C ARG A 383 3.01 -4.71 -17.44
N LEU A 384 1.81 -4.52 -17.96
CA LEU A 384 1.06 -5.51 -18.71
C LEU A 384 0.80 -5.04 -20.13
N TYR A 385 0.95 -5.94 -21.12
CA TYR A 385 0.43 -5.74 -22.45
C TYR A 385 -1.02 -6.19 -22.49
N ILE A 386 -1.93 -5.28 -22.82
CA ILE A 386 -3.36 -5.54 -22.79
C ILE A 386 -3.82 -6.14 -24.13
N GLN A 387 -4.54 -7.23 -24.07
CA GLN A 387 -5.16 -7.87 -25.22
C GLN A 387 -6.67 -7.79 -25.10
N GLY A 388 -7.28 -7.08 -26.04
CA GLY A 388 -8.73 -6.87 -26.09
C GLY A 388 -9.23 -5.71 -25.22
N GLY A 389 -10.47 -5.28 -25.47
CA GLY A 389 -11.09 -4.19 -24.74
C GLY A 389 -10.65 -2.80 -25.20
N ALA A 390 -10.85 -1.80 -24.34
CA ALA A 390 -10.59 -0.40 -24.65
C ALA A 390 -9.10 -0.05 -24.78
N TYR A 391 -8.22 -0.88 -24.24
CA TYR A 391 -6.75 -0.66 -24.19
C TYR A 391 -6.00 -1.71 -25.03
N ASP A 392 -6.66 -2.37 -25.97
CA ASP A 392 -6.05 -3.40 -26.82
C ASP A 392 -4.79 -2.90 -27.54
N GLY A 393 -3.74 -3.70 -27.48
CA GLY A 393 -2.45 -3.37 -28.09
C GLY A 393 -1.60 -2.36 -27.32
N GLN A 394 -1.99 -2.01 -26.10
CA GLN A 394 -1.28 -1.02 -25.29
C GLN A 394 -0.65 -1.65 -24.06
N TYR A 395 0.41 -1.00 -23.54
CA TYR A 395 0.96 -1.31 -22.23
C TYR A 395 0.31 -0.44 -21.17
N HIS A 396 -0.11 -1.06 -20.08
CA HIS A 396 -0.62 -0.39 -18.89
C HIS A 396 0.09 -0.90 -17.65
N PHE A 397 0.14 -0.06 -16.62
CA PHE A 397 0.61 -0.46 -15.31
C PHE A 397 -0.59 -0.76 -14.41
N THR A 398 -0.46 -1.76 -13.56
CA THR A 398 -1.34 -1.92 -12.42
C THR A 398 -0.89 -0.92 -11.34
N ASP A 399 -1.84 -0.33 -10.63
CA ASP A 399 -1.65 0.48 -9.43
C ASP A 399 -0.92 1.81 -9.68
N ALA A 400 0.40 1.87 -9.55
CA ALA A 400 1.17 3.09 -9.70
C ALA A 400 2.01 3.10 -10.98
N TYR A 401 2.24 4.30 -11.57
CA TYR A 401 3.11 4.44 -12.74
C TYR A 401 3.92 5.74 -12.77
N SER A 402 3.79 6.59 -11.78
CA SER A 402 4.57 7.81 -11.63
C SER A 402 4.51 8.30 -10.19
N PRO A 403 5.45 9.15 -9.75
CA PRO A 403 5.39 9.78 -8.42
C PRO A 403 4.07 10.51 -8.15
N GLU A 404 3.52 11.19 -9.16
CA GLU A 404 2.26 11.94 -9.04
C GLU A 404 1.04 11.04 -8.83
N CYS A 405 1.03 9.85 -9.44
CA CYS A 405 -0.11 8.93 -9.38
C CYS A 405 0.12 7.73 -8.44
N SER A 406 1.24 7.69 -7.74
CA SER A 406 1.51 6.67 -6.72
C SER A 406 0.78 6.98 -5.41
N ARG A 407 0.57 5.97 -4.60
CA ARG A 407 -0.17 6.08 -3.34
C ARG A 407 0.69 5.97 -2.09
N ASP A 408 2.02 5.84 -2.27
CA ASP A 408 2.94 5.58 -1.16
C ASP A 408 3.11 6.78 -0.25
N ILE A 409 3.15 6.50 1.04
CA ILE A 409 3.36 7.47 2.12
C ILE A 409 4.74 7.27 2.74
N GLU A 410 5.32 6.08 2.62
CA GLU A 410 6.69 5.80 3.04
C GLU A 410 7.67 6.83 2.46
N PRO A 411 8.65 7.32 3.24
CA PRO A 411 9.67 8.22 2.74
C PRO A 411 10.45 7.66 1.54
N MET A 412 10.78 8.52 0.56
CA MET A 412 11.49 8.16 -0.66
C MET A 412 12.74 9.00 -0.89
N GLU A 413 13.67 8.50 -1.72
CA GLU A 413 14.76 9.31 -2.26
C GLU A 413 14.23 10.28 -3.32
N GLY A 414 14.51 11.57 -3.17
CA GLY A 414 13.98 12.60 -4.07
C GLY A 414 12.46 12.74 -3.97
N GLY A 415 11.82 13.20 -5.06
CA GLY A 415 10.37 13.33 -5.13
C GLY A 415 9.75 14.07 -3.95
N HIS A 416 8.79 13.44 -3.28
CA HIS A 416 8.15 14.03 -2.10
C HIS A 416 8.93 13.82 -0.77
N GLY A 417 10.08 13.11 -0.82
CA GLY A 417 10.87 12.85 0.40
C GLY A 417 10.06 12.19 1.50
N ASP A 418 10.00 12.80 2.67
CA ASP A 418 9.21 12.37 3.82
C ASP A 418 7.95 13.23 4.06
N GLN A 419 7.61 14.12 3.15
CA GLN A 419 6.54 15.10 3.32
C GLN A 419 5.18 14.45 3.63
N TYR A 420 4.79 13.43 2.88
CA TYR A 420 3.50 12.75 3.10
C TYR A 420 3.47 11.95 4.40
N TYR A 421 4.59 11.39 4.83
CA TYR A 421 4.72 10.78 6.15
C TYR A 421 4.51 11.81 7.27
N ARG A 422 5.16 12.98 7.19
CA ARG A 422 4.97 14.06 8.17
C ARG A 422 3.53 14.60 8.16
N TRP A 423 2.91 14.70 7.00
CA TRP A 423 1.51 15.09 6.89
C TRP A 423 0.57 14.02 7.45
N MET A 424 0.86 12.74 7.24
CA MET A 424 0.10 11.65 7.84
C MET A 424 0.05 11.77 9.36
N ILE A 425 1.19 11.99 10.00
CA ILE A 425 1.25 12.19 11.45
C ILE A 425 0.32 13.31 11.89
N GLN A 426 0.34 14.46 11.21
CA GLN A 426 -0.48 15.61 11.58
C GLN A 426 -1.99 15.32 11.40
N TYR A 427 -2.37 14.69 10.30
CA TYR A 427 -3.77 14.30 10.07
C TYR A 427 -4.25 13.29 11.13
N VAL A 428 -3.49 12.24 11.36
CA VAL A 428 -3.85 11.19 12.33
C VAL A 428 -3.95 11.77 13.73
N TYR A 429 -2.97 12.59 14.13
CA TYR A 429 -2.99 13.27 15.43
C TYR A 429 -4.23 14.16 15.59
N ALA A 430 -4.51 15.02 14.61
CA ALA A 430 -5.67 15.89 14.66
C ALA A 430 -6.98 15.09 14.68
N TYR A 431 -7.07 14.01 13.88
CA TYR A 431 -8.25 13.15 13.82
C TYR A 431 -8.51 12.47 15.17
N LYS A 432 -7.53 11.76 15.72
CA LYS A 432 -7.68 11.03 17.00
C LYS A 432 -7.94 11.96 18.21
N ASN A 433 -7.43 13.19 18.16
CA ASN A 433 -7.63 14.18 19.22
C ASN A 433 -8.81 15.12 18.98
N HIS A 434 -9.73 14.81 18.06
CA HIS A 434 -10.92 15.58 17.75
C HIS A 434 -10.66 17.07 17.47
N ARG A 435 -9.51 17.35 16.82
CA ARG A 435 -9.14 18.72 16.40
C ARG A 435 -9.72 19.02 15.03
N GLU A 436 -9.54 20.26 14.57
CA GLU A 436 -9.88 20.63 13.19
C GLU A 436 -8.96 19.92 12.19
N CYS A 437 -9.49 19.61 10.99
CA CYS A 437 -8.69 19.03 9.91
C CYS A 437 -7.63 20.02 9.45
N PRO A 438 -6.33 19.70 9.55
CA PRO A 438 -5.28 20.60 9.07
C PRO A 438 -5.31 20.72 7.54
N VAL A 439 -4.95 21.89 7.02
CA VAL A 439 -4.83 22.11 5.57
C VAL A 439 -3.36 21.92 5.18
N LEU A 440 -3.04 20.73 4.68
CA LEU A 440 -1.69 20.35 4.27
C LEU A 440 -1.64 20.17 2.76
N VAL A 441 -1.27 21.25 2.07
CA VAL A 441 -1.20 21.35 0.62
C VAL A 441 0.06 22.15 0.26
N GLU A 442 0.78 21.73 -0.75
CA GLU A 442 1.95 22.43 -1.26
C GLU A 442 1.58 23.85 -1.73
N GLU A 443 2.46 24.82 -1.46
CA GLU A 443 2.21 26.23 -1.71
C GLU A 443 1.80 26.50 -3.17
N GLU A 444 2.45 25.85 -4.12
CA GLU A 444 2.16 26.04 -5.54
C GLU A 444 0.76 25.56 -5.95
N TYR A 445 0.17 24.62 -5.20
CA TYR A 445 -1.18 24.10 -5.42
C TYR A 445 -2.26 24.86 -4.65
N MET A 446 -1.92 25.67 -3.65
CA MET A 446 -2.90 26.46 -2.88
C MET A 446 -3.77 27.37 -3.75
N LYS A 447 -3.25 27.88 -4.86
CA LYS A 447 -4.05 28.67 -5.83
C LYS A 447 -5.24 27.92 -6.43
N TYR A 448 -5.22 26.57 -6.38
CA TYR A 448 -6.30 25.72 -6.88
C TYR A 448 -7.24 25.20 -5.78
N TYR A 449 -6.92 25.47 -4.52
CA TYR A 449 -7.61 24.91 -3.35
C TYR A 449 -9.13 25.08 -3.43
N ASP A 450 -9.62 26.31 -3.55
CA ASP A 450 -11.07 26.59 -3.62
C ASP A 450 -11.76 25.93 -4.82
N LYS A 451 -11.08 25.91 -5.97
CA LYS A 451 -11.62 25.28 -7.18
C LYS A 451 -11.76 23.77 -6.98
N PHE A 452 -10.72 23.14 -6.42
CA PHE A 452 -10.69 21.71 -6.17
C PHE A 452 -11.74 21.31 -5.13
N MET A 453 -11.76 21.95 -3.96
CA MET A 453 -12.68 21.63 -2.86
C MET A 453 -14.14 21.79 -3.26
N ARG A 454 -14.51 22.88 -3.92
CA ARG A 454 -15.90 23.06 -4.44
C ARG A 454 -16.29 21.98 -5.45
N SER A 455 -15.37 21.50 -6.26
CA SER A 455 -15.64 20.41 -7.19
C SER A 455 -15.78 19.08 -6.46
N TYR A 456 -14.88 18.82 -5.51
CA TYR A 456 -14.85 17.61 -4.72
C TYR A 456 -16.13 17.42 -3.89
N GLU A 457 -16.61 18.46 -3.21
CA GLU A 457 -17.87 18.47 -2.44
C GLU A 457 -19.10 18.15 -3.30
N ARG A 458 -19.06 18.51 -4.58
CA ARG A 458 -20.12 18.16 -5.55
C ARG A 458 -20.03 16.70 -6.04
N GLY A 459 -19.00 15.97 -5.68
CA GLY A 459 -18.77 14.57 -6.06
C GLY A 459 -17.85 14.40 -7.26
N ASN A 460 -17.11 15.44 -7.67
CA ASN A 460 -16.16 15.36 -8.78
C ASN A 460 -14.75 15.64 -8.27
N SER A 461 -13.80 14.77 -8.60
CA SER A 461 -12.39 15.00 -8.35
C SER A 461 -11.74 15.51 -9.62
N LEU A 462 -11.00 16.62 -9.50
CA LEU A 462 -10.31 17.23 -10.64
C LEU A 462 -8.94 16.59 -10.81
N ARG A 463 -8.51 16.45 -12.06
CA ARG A 463 -7.15 16.05 -12.43
C ARG A 463 -6.31 17.31 -12.71
N LYS A 464 -5.00 17.16 -12.83
CA LYS A 464 -4.09 18.29 -13.10
C LYS A 464 -4.54 19.13 -14.29
N ALA A 465 -4.87 18.50 -15.41
CA ALA A 465 -5.34 19.20 -16.60
C ALA A 465 -6.65 19.99 -16.40
N ASP A 466 -7.49 19.60 -15.45
CA ASP A 466 -8.73 20.31 -15.13
C ASP A 466 -8.48 21.51 -14.19
N LEU A 467 -7.40 21.46 -13.40
CA LEU A 467 -6.99 22.59 -12.55
C LEU A 467 -6.43 23.74 -13.39
N GLU A 468 -5.67 23.43 -14.42
CA GLU A 468 -4.95 24.38 -15.27
C GLU A 468 -5.86 25.06 -16.32
N ARG A 469 -7.07 24.58 -16.55
CA ARG A 469 -8.12 25.22 -17.37
C ARG A 469 -8.92 26.24 -16.57
#